data_743effaee5be087c76340d925d436dbc
#
_entry.id   743effaee5be087c76340d925d436dbc
#
_cell.length_a   1.000
_cell.length_b   1.000
_cell.length_c   1.000
_cell.angle_alpha   90.00
_cell.angle_beta   90.00
_cell.angle_gamma   90.00
#
_symmetry.space_group_name_H-M   'P 1'
#
loop_
_entity.id
_entity.type
_entity.pdbx_description
1 polymer ?
#
loop_
_entity_poly.entity_id
_entity_poly.type
_entity_poly.pdbx_seq_one_letter_code
_entity_poly.pdbx_strand_id
1 'polypeptide(L)'
;MTQIPASAICLGVDPGSLACGWAVVSRTGSRLELVEAGVIRSPRGADFDQRVLGIHTRLSEVITRHHPQFMAVESPFVEKNAATAIKLGQIRGGILLTAGLNGLPVGDYNPMQVKKAVSGYGWADKTQVGKMVMVLLNLKTALPVDAADAAAVAIGHLLSTRRS
;
A
#
# COMPACT_ATOMS: atom_id res chain seq x y z
N MET A 1 -20.02 1.25 1.36
CA MET A 1 -18.71 0.93 0.74
C MET A 1 -18.70 1.49 -0.65
N THR A 2 -17.74 2.33 -0.99
CA THR A 2 -17.67 3.05 -2.26
C THR A 2 -17.35 2.06 -3.39
N GLN A 3 -18.12 2.07 -4.46
CA GLN A 3 -17.82 1.30 -5.67
C GLN A 3 -16.54 1.85 -6.31
N ILE A 4 -15.63 0.97 -6.70
CA ILE A 4 -14.42 1.37 -7.41
C ILE A 4 -14.78 1.54 -8.88
N PRO A 5 -14.64 2.75 -9.45
CA PRO A 5 -14.98 3.02 -10.85
C PRO A 5 -14.07 2.24 -11.80
N ALA A 6 -14.51 2.08 -13.08
CA ALA A 6 -13.72 1.40 -14.11
C ALA A 6 -12.38 2.09 -14.40
N SER A 7 -12.29 3.40 -14.16
CA SER A 7 -11.04 4.16 -14.15
C SER A 7 -10.80 4.70 -12.74
N ALA A 8 -9.71 4.31 -12.10
CA ALA A 8 -9.39 4.68 -10.72
C ALA A 8 -7.88 4.66 -10.48
N ILE A 9 -7.41 5.54 -9.59
CA ILE A 9 -6.04 5.58 -9.09
C ILE A 9 -6.06 5.28 -7.59
N CYS A 10 -5.24 4.33 -7.17
CA CYS A 10 -5.11 3.92 -5.77
C CYS A 10 -3.67 4.08 -5.29
N LEU A 11 -3.49 4.67 -4.13
CA LEU A 11 -2.23 4.67 -3.39
C LEU A 11 -2.21 3.49 -2.42
N GLY A 12 -1.40 2.48 -2.71
CA GLY A 12 -1.13 1.37 -1.79
C GLY A 12 -0.01 1.74 -0.82
N VAL A 13 -0.14 1.34 0.42
CA VAL A 13 0.85 1.60 1.48
C VAL A 13 1.09 0.32 2.28
N ASP A 14 2.36 -0.04 2.42
CA ASP A 14 2.85 -1.09 3.33
C ASP A 14 3.52 -0.43 4.54
N PRO A 15 2.87 -0.42 5.73
CA PRO A 15 3.34 0.31 6.90
C PRO A 15 4.60 -0.31 7.50
N GLY A 16 5.63 0.50 7.69
CA GLY A 16 6.84 0.13 8.42
C GLY A 16 7.53 1.34 9.05
N SER A 17 8.09 1.18 10.25
CA SER A 17 8.71 2.29 10.98
C SER A 17 10.12 2.66 10.50
N LEU A 18 10.83 1.73 9.88
CA LEU A 18 12.17 1.96 9.31
C LEU A 18 12.11 2.13 7.80
N ALA A 19 11.19 1.41 7.16
CA ALA A 19 10.92 1.48 5.74
C ALA A 19 9.42 1.34 5.54
N CYS A 20 8.78 2.32 4.90
CA CYS A 20 7.38 2.30 4.53
C CYS A 20 7.29 2.26 3.01
N GLY A 21 6.73 1.19 2.47
CA GLY A 21 6.50 1.02 1.05
C GLY A 21 5.29 1.82 0.59
N TRP A 22 5.33 2.35 -0.63
CA TRP A 22 4.18 2.97 -1.27
C TRP A 22 4.19 2.72 -2.78
N ALA A 23 3.01 2.64 -3.38
CA ALA A 23 2.85 2.53 -4.83
C ALA A 23 1.54 3.16 -5.29
N VAL A 24 1.60 3.94 -6.35
CA VAL A 24 0.44 4.49 -7.04
C VAL A 24 0.17 3.61 -8.26
N VAL A 25 -1.00 2.99 -8.27
CA VAL A 25 -1.45 2.11 -9.36
C VAL A 25 -2.74 2.68 -9.94
N SER A 26 -2.79 2.76 -11.26
CA SER A 26 -3.99 3.13 -12.00
C SER A 26 -4.67 1.88 -12.58
N ARG A 27 -6.00 1.96 -12.70
CA ARG A 27 -6.83 0.98 -13.42
C ARG A 27 -7.63 1.69 -14.50
N THR A 28 -7.66 1.11 -15.70
CA THR A 28 -8.56 1.52 -16.78
C THR A 28 -9.16 0.25 -17.39
N GLY A 29 -10.44 0.02 -17.11
CA GLY A 29 -11.09 -1.26 -17.45
C GLY A 29 -10.45 -2.44 -16.72
N SER A 30 -9.85 -3.37 -17.45
CA SER A 30 -9.10 -4.51 -16.91
C SER A 30 -7.59 -4.26 -16.82
N ARG A 31 -7.07 -3.15 -17.35
CA ARG A 31 -5.65 -2.83 -17.40
C ARG A 31 -5.22 -2.15 -16.10
N LEU A 32 -4.15 -2.65 -15.52
CA LEU A 32 -3.46 -2.05 -14.37
C LEU A 32 -2.11 -1.51 -14.83
N GLU A 33 -1.73 -0.34 -14.33
CA GLU A 33 -0.45 0.28 -14.63
C GLU A 33 0.18 0.87 -13.37
N LEU A 34 1.49 0.68 -13.21
CA LEU A 34 2.25 1.36 -12.20
C LEU A 34 2.48 2.82 -12.65
N VAL A 35 2.04 3.77 -11.84
CA VAL A 35 2.29 5.20 -12.06
C VAL A 35 3.62 5.61 -11.43
N GLU A 36 3.79 5.32 -10.13
CA GLU A 36 5.03 5.56 -9.39
C GLU A 36 5.06 4.64 -8.16
N ALA A 37 6.26 4.26 -7.71
CA ALA A 37 6.42 3.52 -6.47
C ALA A 37 7.74 3.89 -5.79
N GLY A 38 7.81 3.68 -4.48
CA GLY A 38 9.01 3.95 -3.73
C GLY A 38 8.98 3.43 -2.31
N VAL A 39 10.06 3.72 -1.59
CA VAL A 39 10.22 3.36 -0.19
C VAL A 39 10.64 4.60 0.59
N ILE A 40 9.86 4.96 1.59
CA ILE A 40 10.19 6.02 2.55
C ILE A 40 11.07 5.38 3.62
N ARG A 41 12.33 5.80 3.68
CA ARG A 41 13.30 5.30 4.66
C ARG A 41 13.52 6.35 5.74
N SER A 42 13.43 5.92 6.99
CA SER A 42 13.75 6.78 8.12
C SER A 42 15.27 6.97 8.22
N PRO A 43 15.77 8.19 8.49
CA PRO A 43 17.18 8.42 8.76
C PRO A 43 17.67 7.57 9.93
N ARG A 44 18.95 7.19 9.92
CA ARG A 44 19.57 6.49 11.05
C ARG A 44 19.51 7.39 12.29
N GLY A 45 19.09 6.82 13.41
CA GLY A 45 19.00 7.54 14.69
C GLY A 45 17.81 8.50 14.81
N ALA A 46 16.94 8.62 13.79
CA ALA A 46 15.75 9.44 13.90
C ALA A 46 14.83 8.97 15.03
N ASP A 47 14.30 9.89 15.81
CA ASP A 47 13.30 9.62 16.81
C ASP A 47 11.99 9.13 16.18
N PHE A 48 11.18 8.46 16.97
CA PHE A 48 9.98 7.79 16.42
C PHE A 48 8.97 8.78 15.84
N ASP A 49 8.77 9.92 16.48
CA ASP A 49 7.91 11.01 16.01
C ASP A 49 8.40 11.59 14.67
N GLN A 50 9.72 11.76 14.50
CA GLN A 50 10.32 12.19 13.23
C GLN A 50 10.09 11.18 12.10
N ARG A 51 10.07 9.89 12.42
CA ARG A 51 9.73 8.84 11.44
C ARG A 51 8.27 8.94 11.00
N VAL A 52 7.35 9.11 11.96
CA VAL A 52 5.92 9.30 11.67
C VAL A 52 5.70 10.54 10.80
N LEU A 53 6.34 11.66 11.18
CA LEU A 53 6.26 12.91 10.42
C LEU A 53 6.81 12.75 8.99
N GLY A 54 7.96 12.09 8.83
CA GLY A 54 8.57 11.83 7.52
C GLY A 54 7.67 11.00 6.59
N ILE A 55 6.99 9.98 7.14
CA ILE A 55 6.01 9.17 6.40
C ILE A 55 4.83 10.04 5.98
N HIS A 56 4.26 10.81 6.91
CA HIS A 56 3.13 11.72 6.62
C HIS A 56 3.50 12.71 5.50
N THR A 57 4.63 13.41 5.65
CA THR A 57 5.08 14.42 4.67
C THR A 57 5.22 13.79 3.28
N ARG A 58 5.92 12.66 3.19
CA ARG A 58 6.17 12.02 1.89
C ARG A 58 4.92 11.47 1.23
N LEU A 59 4.02 10.84 2.01
CA LEU A 59 2.74 10.38 1.48
C LEU A 59 1.86 11.55 1.02
N SER A 60 1.84 12.67 1.75
CA SER A 60 1.11 13.88 1.35
C SER A 60 1.63 14.46 0.03
N GLU A 61 2.94 14.45 -0.20
CA GLU A 61 3.54 14.86 -1.49
C GLU A 61 3.09 13.93 -2.63
N VAL A 62 3.08 12.62 -2.39
CA VAL A 62 2.59 11.62 -3.37
C VAL A 62 1.12 11.83 -3.70
N ILE A 63 0.29 12.06 -2.68
CA ILE A 63 -1.15 12.32 -2.85
C ILE A 63 -1.36 13.60 -3.67
N THR A 64 -0.65 14.68 -3.33
CA THR A 64 -0.73 15.96 -4.06
C THR A 64 -0.29 15.85 -5.50
N ARG A 65 0.70 15.00 -5.80
CA ARG A 65 1.24 14.80 -7.15
C ARG A 65 0.31 13.95 -8.04
N HIS A 66 -0.24 12.89 -7.49
CA HIS A 66 -0.93 11.86 -8.28
C HIS A 66 -2.45 11.87 -8.15
N HIS A 67 -3.00 12.64 -7.20
CA HIS A 67 -4.44 12.74 -6.95
C HIS A 67 -5.17 11.38 -6.91
N PRO A 68 -4.71 10.39 -6.10
CA PRO A 68 -5.40 9.12 -5.99
C PRO A 68 -6.81 9.31 -5.44
N GLN A 69 -7.76 8.48 -5.86
CA GLN A 69 -9.12 8.48 -5.33
C GLN A 69 -9.28 7.60 -4.08
N PHE A 70 -8.34 6.70 -3.84
CA PHE A 70 -8.35 5.75 -2.73
C PHE A 70 -6.96 5.60 -2.15
N MET A 71 -6.90 5.32 -0.86
CA MET A 71 -5.72 4.76 -0.22
C MET A 71 -6.04 3.32 0.21
N ALA A 72 -5.14 2.38 -0.05
CA ALA A 72 -5.22 1.01 0.43
C ALA A 72 -4.04 0.73 1.36
N VAL A 73 -4.30 0.24 2.56
CA VAL A 73 -3.29 0.01 3.60
C VAL A 73 -3.31 -1.45 4.02
N GLU A 74 -2.14 -2.06 4.13
CA GLU A 74 -2.04 -3.39 4.72
C GLU A 74 -2.23 -3.30 6.24
N SER A 75 -3.13 -4.13 6.77
CA SER A 75 -3.27 -4.32 8.21
C SER A 75 -2.17 -5.24 8.71
N PRO A 76 -1.39 -4.84 9.72
CA PRO A 76 -0.37 -5.71 10.27
C PRO A 76 -1.00 -6.98 10.83
N PHE A 77 -0.39 -8.13 10.54
CA PHE A 77 -0.69 -9.37 11.25
C PHE A 77 -0.21 -9.23 12.70
N VAL A 78 -0.84 -9.95 13.63
CA VAL A 78 -0.48 -9.89 15.05
C VAL A 78 1.00 -10.21 15.23
N GLU A 79 1.78 -9.20 15.57
CA GLU A 79 3.20 -9.35 15.88
C GLU A 79 3.35 -10.03 17.24
N LYS A 80 4.27 -10.98 17.35
CA LYS A 80 4.57 -11.68 18.61
C LYS A 80 5.16 -10.73 19.67
N ASN A 81 5.77 -9.61 19.24
CA ASN A 81 6.37 -8.60 20.11
C ASN A 81 5.42 -7.41 20.26
N ALA A 82 4.88 -7.22 21.48
CA ALA A 82 3.94 -6.15 21.79
C ALA A 82 4.50 -4.74 21.48
N ALA A 83 5.78 -4.49 21.76
CA ALA A 83 6.40 -3.19 21.46
C ALA A 83 6.44 -2.89 19.95
N THR A 84 6.72 -3.91 19.13
CA THR A 84 6.68 -3.78 17.67
C THR A 84 5.25 -3.56 17.18
N ALA A 85 4.27 -4.29 17.73
CA ALA A 85 2.86 -4.14 17.38
C ALA A 85 2.35 -2.72 17.69
N ILE A 86 2.71 -2.16 18.86
CA ILE A 86 2.35 -0.78 19.24
C ILE A 86 2.95 0.22 18.24
N LYS A 87 4.24 0.11 17.92
CA LYS A 87 4.90 1.01 16.96
C LYS A 87 4.26 0.94 15.57
N LEU A 88 3.96 -0.25 15.08
CA LEU A 88 3.27 -0.41 13.80
C LEU A 88 1.87 0.18 13.82
N GLY A 89 1.13 0.01 14.93
CA GLY A 89 -0.18 0.64 15.12
C GLY A 89 -0.10 2.18 15.09
N GLN A 90 0.92 2.77 15.72
CA GLN A 90 1.14 4.22 15.69
C GLN A 90 1.51 4.73 14.28
N ILE A 91 2.39 4.03 13.55
CA ILE A 91 2.70 4.34 12.14
C ILE A 91 1.44 4.28 11.29
N ARG A 92 0.67 3.19 11.44
CA ARG A 92 -0.58 3.02 10.71
C ARG A 92 -1.58 4.14 11.05
N GLY A 93 -1.70 4.54 12.31
CA GLY A 93 -2.51 5.69 12.74
C GLY A 93 -2.11 6.97 12.03
N GLY A 94 -0.81 7.25 11.90
CA GLY A 94 -0.28 8.38 11.12
C GLY A 94 -0.65 8.31 9.63
N ILE A 95 -0.61 7.12 9.02
CA ILE A 95 -1.01 6.90 7.62
C ILE A 95 -2.52 7.15 7.44
N LEU A 96 -3.35 6.63 8.35
CA LEU A 96 -4.79 6.86 8.33
C LEU A 96 -5.15 8.34 8.51
N LEU A 97 -4.44 9.04 9.40
CA LEU A 97 -4.60 10.48 9.58
C LEU A 97 -4.22 11.23 8.29
N THR A 98 -3.12 10.83 7.63
CA THR A 98 -2.73 11.40 6.34
C THR A 98 -3.82 11.25 5.28
N ALA A 99 -4.42 10.06 5.19
CA ALA A 99 -5.54 9.83 4.28
C ALA A 99 -6.74 10.73 4.62
N GLY A 100 -7.11 10.80 5.90
CA GLY A 100 -8.23 11.63 6.38
C GLY A 100 -8.04 13.13 6.09
N LEU A 101 -6.85 13.66 6.34
CA LEU A 101 -6.50 15.07 6.05
C LEU A 101 -6.58 15.39 4.55
N ASN A 102 -6.38 14.40 3.68
CA ASN A 102 -6.47 14.54 2.24
C ASN A 102 -7.82 14.08 1.64
N GLY A 103 -8.81 13.74 2.49
CA GLY A 103 -10.14 13.32 2.05
C GLY A 103 -10.17 11.97 1.31
N LEU A 104 -9.16 11.11 1.50
CA LEU A 104 -9.08 9.82 0.83
C LEU A 104 -9.81 8.72 1.62
N PRO A 105 -10.79 8.02 1.01
CA PRO A 105 -11.32 6.81 1.59
C PRO A 105 -10.24 5.72 1.65
N VAL A 106 -10.21 4.99 2.77
CA VAL A 106 -9.20 3.95 3.03
C VAL A 106 -9.80 2.56 2.90
N GLY A 107 -9.18 1.71 2.08
CA GLY A 107 -9.37 0.27 2.07
C GLY A 107 -8.35 -0.42 2.97
N ASP A 108 -8.81 -1.32 3.83
CA ASP A 108 -8.00 -2.04 4.81
C ASP A 108 -7.93 -3.53 4.44
N TYR A 109 -6.72 -4.05 4.30
CA TYR A 109 -6.50 -5.40 3.77
C TYR A 109 -5.53 -6.19 4.64
N ASN A 110 -5.92 -7.39 5.07
CA ASN A 110 -4.97 -8.31 5.68
C ASN A 110 -4.09 -9.00 4.60
N PRO A 111 -2.92 -9.54 4.98
CA PRO A 111 -1.99 -10.16 4.03
C PRO A 111 -2.62 -11.28 3.18
N MET A 112 -3.56 -12.04 3.75
CA MET A 112 -4.22 -13.15 3.06
C MET A 112 -5.16 -12.64 1.96
N GLN A 113 -5.87 -11.53 2.21
CA GLN A 113 -6.72 -10.87 1.22
C GLN A 113 -5.90 -10.32 0.05
N VAL A 114 -4.76 -9.66 0.36
CA VAL A 114 -3.84 -9.15 -0.66
C VAL A 114 -3.31 -10.28 -1.53
N LYS A 115 -2.77 -11.35 -0.92
CA LYS A 115 -2.27 -12.52 -1.63
C LYS A 115 -3.33 -13.14 -2.53
N LYS A 116 -4.55 -13.35 -2.02
CA LYS A 116 -5.66 -13.92 -2.78
C LYS A 116 -6.05 -13.04 -3.97
N ALA A 117 -6.10 -11.73 -3.77
CA ALA A 117 -6.47 -10.80 -4.84
C ALA A 117 -5.44 -10.76 -5.97
N VAL A 118 -4.14 -10.82 -5.63
CA VAL A 118 -3.03 -10.69 -6.60
C VAL A 118 -2.71 -12.02 -7.29
N SER A 119 -2.67 -13.13 -6.55
CA SER A 119 -2.22 -14.44 -7.06
C SER A 119 -3.35 -15.46 -7.22
N GLY A 120 -4.58 -15.14 -6.82
CA GLY A 120 -5.69 -16.08 -6.77
C GLY A 120 -5.65 -17.03 -5.55
N TYR A 121 -4.54 -17.02 -4.77
CA TYR A 121 -4.33 -17.95 -3.67
C TYR A 121 -3.81 -17.25 -2.41
N GLY A 122 -4.56 -17.35 -1.30
CA GLY A 122 -4.26 -16.61 -0.07
C GLY A 122 -3.00 -17.07 0.69
N TRP A 123 -2.44 -18.23 0.36
CA TRP A 123 -1.23 -18.80 0.97
C TRP A 123 0.01 -18.66 0.07
N ALA A 124 -0.08 -17.86 -1.00
CA ALA A 124 1.07 -17.57 -1.86
C ALA A 124 2.23 -17.01 -1.04
N ASP A 125 3.45 -17.42 -1.37
CA ASP A 125 4.65 -16.85 -0.77
C ASP A 125 4.97 -15.46 -1.36
N LYS A 126 5.88 -14.73 -0.71
CA LYS A 126 6.26 -13.38 -1.15
C LYS A 126 6.82 -13.34 -2.57
N THR A 127 7.57 -14.37 -2.96
CA THR A 127 8.15 -14.47 -4.30
C THR A 127 7.07 -14.61 -5.36
N GLN A 128 6.06 -15.43 -5.09
CA GLN A 128 4.92 -15.62 -5.99
C GLN A 128 4.11 -14.32 -6.14
N VAL A 129 3.83 -13.63 -5.02
CA VAL A 129 3.13 -12.35 -5.06
C VAL A 129 3.93 -11.32 -5.85
N GLY A 130 5.24 -11.18 -5.60
CA GLY A 130 6.11 -10.25 -6.33
C GLY A 130 6.13 -10.52 -7.84
N LYS A 131 6.21 -11.79 -8.26
CA LYS A 131 6.10 -12.18 -9.68
C LYS A 131 4.76 -11.78 -10.29
N MET A 132 3.67 -12.01 -9.55
CA MET A 132 2.33 -11.63 -10.03
C MET A 132 2.17 -10.11 -10.14
N VAL A 133 2.72 -9.33 -9.19
CA VAL A 133 2.77 -7.86 -9.30
C VAL A 133 3.46 -7.44 -10.59
N MET A 134 4.63 -8.03 -10.90
CA MET A 134 5.35 -7.75 -12.15
C MET A 134 4.50 -8.05 -13.40
N VAL A 135 3.81 -9.20 -13.41
CA VAL A 135 2.96 -9.60 -14.53
C VAL A 135 1.76 -8.66 -14.67
N LEU A 136 1.04 -8.39 -13.59
CA LEU A 136 -0.16 -7.56 -13.60
C LEU A 136 0.12 -6.10 -13.99
N LEU A 137 1.28 -5.57 -13.63
CA LEU A 137 1.72 -4.22 -13.94
C LEU A 137 2.64 -4.16 -15.19
N ASN A 138 2.88 -5.30 -15.86
CA ASN A 138 3.76 -5.41 -17.03
C ASN A 138 5.16 -4.81 -16.80
N LEU A 139 5.76 -5.08 -15.64
CA LEU A 139 7.07 -4.55 -15.26
C LEU A 139 8.21 -5.39 -15.87
N LYS A 140 9.23 -4.70 -16.38
CA LYS A 140 10.46 -5.35 -16.89
C LYS A 140 11.48 -5.64 -15.79
N THR A 141 11.42 -4.89 -14.69
CA THR A 141 12.32 -5.01 -13.54
C THR A 141 11.53 -5.08 -12.24
N ALA A 142 12.04 -5.82 -11.27
CA ALA A 142 11.40 -5.94 -9.96
C ALA A 142 11.46 -4.61 -9.20
N LEU A 143 10.40 -4.33 -8.45
CA LEU A 143 10.36 -3.23 -7.48
C LEU A 143 11.17 -3.61 -6.23
N PRO A 144 11.63 -2.62 -5.44
CA PRO A 144 12.06 -2.87 -4.06
C PRO A 144 10.95 -3.60 -3.28
N VAL A 145 11.33 -4.49 -2.36
CA VAL A 145 10.37 -5.39 -1.67
C VAL A 145 9.20 -4.63 -1.05
N ASP A 146 9.48 -3.59 -0.25
CA ASP A 146 8.42 -2.82 0.42
C ASP A 146 7.49 -2.11 -0.60
N ALA A 147 8.04 -1.63 -1.72
CA ALA A 147 7.27 -1.02 -2.81
C ALA A 147 6.41 -2.06 -3.56
N ALA A 148 6.91 -3.28 -3.73
CA ALA A 148 6.16 -4.38 -4.34
C ALA A 148 5.00 -4.83 -3.45
N ASP A 149 5.23 -4.90 -2.12
CA ASP A 149 4.18 -5.21 -1.15
C ASP A 149 3.09 -4.11 -1.17
N ALA A 150 3.46 -2.84 -1.21
CA ALA A 150 2.52 -1.72 -1.37
C ALA A 150 1.76 -1.75 -2.72
N ALA A 151 2.44 -2.11 -3.82
CA ALA A 151 1.78 -2.29 -5.12
C ALA A 151 0.76 -3.43 -5.08
N ALA A 152 1.07 -4.54 -4.41
CA ALA A 152 0.14 -5.64 -4.21
C ALA A 152 -1.13 -5.20 -3.47
N VAL A 153 -1.00 -4.36 -2.44
CA VAL A 153 -2.14 -3.80 -1.69
C VAL A 153 -3.01 -2.92 -2.60
N ALA A 154 -2.41 -2.03 -3.41
CA ALA A 154 -3.14 -1.18 -4.37
C ALA A 154 -3.87 -2.02 -5.42
N ILE A 155 -3.21 -3.04 -5.99
CA ILE A 155 -3.80 -3.99 -6.93
C ILE A 155 -4.98 -4.71 -6.27
N GLY A 156 -4.79 -5.22 -5.06
CA GLY A 156 -5.84 -5.89 -4.29
C GLY A 156 -7.09 -5.01 -4.13
N HIS A 157 -6.90 -3.73 -3.81
CA HIS A 157 -7.99 -2.76 -3.72
C HIS A 157 -8.69 -2.58 -5.07
N LEU A 158 -7.94 -2.30 -6.13
CA LEU A 158 -8.49 -2.03 -7.45
C LEU A 158 -9.21 -3.26 -8.07
N LEU A 159 -8.81 -4.48 -7.70
CA LEU A 159 -9.44 -5.71 -8.15
C LEU A 159 -10.60 -6.17 -7.24
N SER A 160 -10.73 -5.61 -6.04
CA SER A 160 -11.81 -5.95 -5.10
C SER A 160 -13.15 -5.34 -5.52
N THR A 161 -13.52 -5.52 -6.79
CA THR A 161 -14.89 -5.20 -7.24
C THR A 161 -15.84 -6.19 -6.57
N ARG A 162 -16.71 -5.72 -5.69
CA ARG A 162 -17.88 -6.53 -5.33
C ARG A 162 -18.69 -6.71 -6.61
N ARG A 163 -18.76 -7.95 -7.06
CA ARG A 163 -19.84 -8.36 -7.97
C ARG A 163 -21.13 -8.11 -7.21
N SER A 164 -22.00 -7.28 -7.78
CA SER A 164 -23.41 -7.15 -7.38
C SER A 164 -24.07 -8.50 -7.51
#